data_53a1c09542c0daaa33f53071057dd737
#
_entry.id   53a1c09542c0daaa33f53071057dd737
#
_cell.length_a   1.000
_cell.length_b   1.000
_cell.length_c   1.000
_cell.angle_alpha   90.00
_cell.angle_beta   90.00
_cell.angle_gamma   90.00
#
_symmetry.space_group_name_H-M   'P 1'
#
loop_
_entity.id
_entity.type
_entity.pdbx_description
1 polymer ?
#
loop_
_entity_poly.entity_id
_entity_poly.type
_entity_poly.pdbx_seq_one_letter_code
_entity_poly.pdbx_strand_id
1 'polypeptide(L)'
;SKVMTTLKDGDATFNVPSALSSSFPTTTFNAELPLPSSFNVGISFPISDKVDLAADATFINYDVYKSLTFDYAHNTDDIIGDDVLEDSFQLKKYQKAFSGKVGLNIEASEKLDLRAGVGYVLTPVMGSYVSPETPDNNRIMGSLGFSYELSEKWELNGAYTLQRIMERTVKSNTTGLAGTYKTNIH
;
A
#
# COMPACT_ATOMS: atom_id res chain seq x y z
N SER A 1 -6.91 9.02 -19.35
CA SER A 1 -8.17 8.27 -19.09
C SER A 1 -8.17 7.85 -17.62
N LYS A 2 -9.18 8.27 -16.88
CA LYS A 2 -9.40 7.76 -15.52
C LYS A 2 -9.90 6.33 -15.63
N VAL A 3 -9.06 5.36 -15.30
CA VAL A 3 -9.54 4.01 -15.07
C VAL A 3 -10.10 4.02 -13.65
N MET A 4 -11.42 4.11 -13.53
CA MET A 4 -12.14 3.93 -12.28
C MET A 4 -12.52 2.46 -12.19
N THR A 5 -12.01 1.77 -11.19
CA THR A 5 -12.54 0.45 -10.85
C THR A 5 -13.61 0.67 -9.80
N THR A 6 -14.86 0.56 -10.21
CA THR A 6 -15.99 0.52 -9.28
C THR A 6 -16.14 -0.94 -8.85
N LEU A 7 -15.94 -1.20 -7.56
CA LEU A 7 -16.40 -2.44 -6.96
C LEU A 7 -17.93 -2.36 -6.90
N LYS A 8 -18.60 -2.97 -7.86
CA LYS A 8 -20.05 -3.06 -7.87
C LYS A 8 -20.45 -4.33 -7.14
N ASP A 9 -21.45 -4.17 -6.30
CA ASP A 9 -22.23 -5.26 -5.71
C ASP A 9 -21.41 -6.21 -4.84
N GLY A 10 -21.04 -5.75 -3.65
CA GLY A 10 -20.58 -6.60 -2.57
C GLY A 10 -21.75 -7.03 -1.69
N ASP A 11 -21.81 -8.32 -1.33
CA ASP A 11 -22.75 -8.80 -0.31
C ASP A 11 -22.12 -8.60 1.07
N ALA A 12 -22.82 -7.91 1.97
CA ALA A 12 -22.42 -7.80 3.35
C ALA A 12 -23.25 -8.78 4.19
N THR A 13 -22.59 -9.79 4.74
CA THR A 13 -23.20 -10.75 5.66
C THR A 13 -22.53 -10.62 7.02
N PHE A 14 -23.34 -10.38 8.05
CA PHE A 14 -22.85 -10.19 9.41
C PHE A 14 -23.08 -11.45 10.23
N ASN A 15 -22.02 -12.02 10.79
CA ASN A 15 -22.10 -13.15 11.69
C ASN A 15 -22.23 -12.65 13.14
N VAL A 16 -23.45 -12.32 13.53
CA VAL A 16 -23.79 -11.76 14.84
C VAL A 16 -24.68 -12.74 15.64
N PRO A 17 -24.70 -12.64 16.99
CA PRO A 17 -25.66 -13.40 17.81
C PRO A 17 -27.09 -13.17 17.33
N SER A 18 -27.95 -14.22 17.42
CA SER A 18 -29.32 -14.18 16.92
C SER A 18 -30.18 -13.05 17.52
N ALA A 19 -29.85 -12.58 18.72
CA ALA A 19 -30.52 -11.45 19.37
C ALA A 19 -30.26 -10.11 18.66
N LEU A 20 -29.19 -10.01 17.84
CA LEU A 20 -28.81 -8.81 17.12
C LEU A 20 -29.01 -8.95 15.60
N SER A 21 -29.51 -10.08 15.11
CA SER A 21 -29.63 -10.35 13.68
C SER A 21 -30.59 -9.40 12.95
N SER A 22 -31.61 -8.90 13.66
CA SER A 22 -32.53 -7.90 13.11
C SER A 22 -31.90 -6.53 12.88
N SER A 23 -30.83 -6.22 13.63
CA SER A 23 -30.09 -4.96 13.52
C SER A 23 -28.95 -5.02 12.48
N PHE A 24 -28.67 -6.20 11.93
CA PHE A 24 -27.63 -6.42 10.93
C PHE A 24 -28.19 -7.25 9.76
N PRO A 25 -29.06 -6.67 8.95
CA PRO A 25 -29.64 -7.37 7.79
C PRO A 25 -28.57 -7.69 6.76
N THR A 26 -28.76 -8.76 6.02
CA THR A 26 -27.96 -9.01 4.82
C THR A 26 -28.29 -7.93 3.78
N THR A 27 -27.28 -7.23 3.29
CA THR A 27 -27.43 -6.12 2.36
C THR A 27 -26.36 -6.15 1.29
N THR A 28 -26.53 -5.37 0.24
CA THR A 28 -25.51 -5.08 -0.76
C THR A 28 -24.93 -3.70 -0.48
N PHE A 29 -23.72 -3.45 -0.95
CA PHE A 29 -23.11 -2.14 -0.86
C PHE A 29 -22.44 -1.73 -2.17
N ASN A 30 -22.37 -0.43 -2.42
CA ASN A 30 -21.56 0.17 -3.45
C ASN A 30 -20.32 0.81 -2.82
N ALA A 31 -19.15 0.53 -3.39
CA ALA A 31 -17.91 1.19 -2.99
C ALA A 31 -17.10 1.57 -4.23
N GLU A 32 -16.57 2.77 -4.23
CA GLU A 32 -15.72 3.26 -5.32
C GLU A 32 -14.28 3.42 -4.83
N LEU A 33 -13.37 2.67 -5.45
CA LEU A 33 -11.94 2.76 -5.17
C LEU A 33 -11.21 3.32 -6.40
N PRO A 34 -10.83 4.60 -6.40
CA PRO A 34 -10.09 5.18 -7.50
C PRO A 34 -8.65 4.67 -7.52
N LEU A 35 -8.21 4.11 -8.66
CA LEU A 35 -6.84 3.67 -8.84
C LEU A 35 -5.93 4.85 -9.19
N PRO A 36 -4.80 5.03 -8.49
CA PRO A 36 -3.85 6.08 -8.81
C PRO A 36 -3.09 5.77 -10.10
N SER A 37 -2.81 6.81 -10.87
CA SER A 37 -1.84 6.72 -11.97
C SER A 37 -0.42 6.69 -11.41
N SER A 38 0.48 5.96 -12.08
CA SER A 38 1.90 5.93 -11.73
C SER A 38 2.77 6.25 -12.93
N PHE A 39 3.91 6.86 -12.64
CA PHE A 39 4.97 7.13 -13.59
C PHE A 39 6.29 6.66 -13.01
N ASN A 40 7.02 5.85 -13.78
CA ASN A 40 8.30 5.30 -13.39
C ASN A 40 9.36 5.71 -14.40
N VAL A 41 10.52 6.08 -13.91
CA VAL A 41 11.73 6.31 -14.72
C VAL A 41 12.89 5.60 -14.05
N GLY A 42 13.69 4.91 -14.85
CA GLY A 42 14.89 4.24 -14.39
C GLY A 42 16.04 4.43 -15.38
N ILE A 43 17.23 4.38 -14.84
CA ILE A 43 18.45 4.41 -15.62
C ILE A 43 19.40 3.35 -15.06
N SER A 44 20.16 2.70 -15.95
CA SER A 44 21.23 1.78 -15.58
C SER A 44 22.43 2.03 -16.47
N PHE A 45 23.61 1.97 -15.89
CA PHE A 45 24.88 2.14 -16.62
C PHE A 45 26.01 1.37 -15.94
N PRO A 46 26.96 0.84 -16.72
CA PRO A 46 28.13 0.18 -16.18
C PRO A 46 29.06 1.24 -15.53
N ILE A 47 29.49 0.96 -14.30
CA ILE A 47 30.53 1.74 -13.61
C ILE A 47 31.90 1.06 -13.69
N SER A 48 31.92 -0.24 -14.04
CA SER A 48 33.10 -1.01 -14.41
C SER A 48 32.67 -2.21 -15.28
N ASP A 49 33.65 -2.97 -15.78
CA ASP A 49 33.39 -4.17 -16.60
C ASP A 49 32.54 -5.22 -15.89
N LYS A 50 32.44 -5.18 -14.56
CA LYS A 50 31.74 -6.17 -13.73
C LYS A 50 30.67 -5.58 -12.82
N VAL A 51 30.43 -4.27 -12.90
CA VAL A 51 29.51 -3.61 -11.97
C VAL A 51 28.62 -2.64 -12.70
N ASP A 52 27.32 -2.87 -12.62
CA ASP A 52 26.28 -1.96 -13.08
C ASP A 52 25.65 -1.23 -11.90
N LEU A 53 25.40 0.05 -12.08
CA LEU A 53 24.61 0.88 -11.20
C LEU A 53 23.25 1.13 -11.82
N ALA A 54 22.18 0.90 -11.07
CA ALA A 54 20.84 1.24 -11.47
C ALA A 54 20.20 2.22 -10.48
N ALA A 55 19.39 3.14 -10.99
CA ALA A 55 18.60 4.04 -10.18
C ALA A 55 17.18 4.17 -10.75
N ASP A 56 16.18 4.12 -9.88
CA ASP A 56 14.76 4.23 -10.23
C ASP A 56 14.09 5.32 -9.40
N ALA A 57 13.19 6.05 -10.05
CA ALA A 57 12.27 6.96 -9.38
C ALA A 57 10.82 6.64 -9.80
N THR A 58 9.94 6.58 -8.82
CA THR A 58 8.51 6.32 -9.03
C THR A 58 7.71 7.47 -8.46
N PHE A 59 6.76 7.95 -9.24
CA PHE A 59 5.72 8.87 -8.82
C PHE A 59 4.37 8.15 -8.89
N ILE A 60 3.55 8.29 -7.84
CA ILE A 60 2.19 7.74 -7.79
C ILE A 60 1.22 8.83 -7.35
N ASN A 61 0.20 9.08 -8.17
CA ASN A 61 -0.79 10.11 -7.92
C ASN A 61 -1.93 9.61 -7.02
N TYR A 62 -1.65 9.38 -5.74
CA TYR A 62 -2.67 9.02 -4.76
C TYR A 62 -3.65 10.15 -4.43
N ASP A 63 -3.44 11.37 -4.96
CA ASP A 63 -4.36 12.51 -4.80
C ASP A 63 -5.80 12.20 -5.26
N VAL A 64 -5.98 11.19 -6.10
CA VAL A 64 -7.29 10.69 -6.53
C VAL A 64 -8.07 10.01 -5.40
N TYR A 65 -7.37 9.50 -4.36
CA TYR A 65 -7.97 8.78 -3.24
C TYR A 65 -8.27 9.75 -2.09
N LYS A 66 -9.42 10.43 -2.20
CA LYS A 66 -9.86 11.44 -1.23
C LYS A 66 -10.65 10.85 -0.07
N SER A 67 -11.48 9.86 -0.36
CA SER A 67 -12.36 9.21 0.60
C SER A 67 -12.60 7.76 0.22
N LEU A 68 -12.99 6.97 1.20
CA LEU A 68 -13.57 5.65 1.03
C LEU A 68 -15.01 5.72 1.54
N THR A 69 -15.95 5.42 0.67
CA THR A 69 -17.37 5.42 0.97
C THR A 69 -17.92 4.03 0.73
N PHE A 70 -18.68 3.54 1.68
CA PHE A 70 -19.53 2.36 1.52
C PHE A 70 -20.98 2.85 1.63
N ASP A 71 -21.73 2.69 0.55
CA ASP A 71 -23.13 3.03 0.41
C ASP A 71 -23.92 1.72 0.47
N TYR A 72 -24.65 1.50 1.56
CA TYR A 72 -25.41 0.28 1.79
C TYR A 72 -26.82 0.42 1.22
N ALA A 73 -27.26 -0.57 0.43
CA ALA A 73 -28.59 -0.57 -0.19
C ALA A 73 -29.76 -0.65 0.83
N HIS A 74 -29.50 -1.22 2.02
CA HIS A 74 -30.38 -1.16 3.17
C HIS A 74 -29.60 -0.54 4.32
N ASN A 75 -29.70 0.76 4.45
CA ASN A 75 -29.32 1.46 5.66
C ASN A 75 -30.52 1.49 6.62
N THR A 76 -30.26 1.67 7.87
CA THR A 76 -31.25 1.60 8.93
C THR A 76 -32.17 2.81 9.02
N ASP A 77 -31.99 3.83 8.16
CA ASP A 77 -32.91 4.96 8.00
C ASP A 77 -34.35 4.49 7.65
N ASP A 78 -34.48 3.29 7.07
CA ASP A 78 -35.76 2.67 6.73
C ASP A 78 -36.43 1.90 7.90
N ILE A 79 -35.72 1.72 9.02
CA ILE A 79 -36.22 0.97 10.19
C ILE A 79 -36.26 1.93 11.39
N ILE A 80 -37.49 2.26 11.83
CA ILE A 80 -37.74 3.12 12.98
C ILE A 80 -36.98 2.64 14.22
N GLY A 81 -35.86 3.32 14.56
CA GLY A 81 -35.45 3.37 15.95
C GLY A 81 -33.99 3.13 16.32
N ASP A 82 -33.12 2.56 15.52
CA ASP A 82 -31.67 2.45 15.86
C ASP A 82 -30.82 2.26 14.61
N ASP A 83 -30.03 3.27 14.26
CA ASP A 83 -29.06 3.32 13.15
C ASP A 83 -27.86 2.40 13.41
N VAL A 84 -27.96 1.13 13.02
CA VAL A 84 -26.87 0.16 13.21
C VAL A 84 -26.01 0.00 11.94
N LEU A 85 -26.56 0.31 10.76
CA LEU A 85 -25.87 0.30 9.47
C LEU A 85 -26.04 1.65 8.78
N GLU A 86 -25.19 2.59 9.15
CA GLU A 86 -25.07 3.86 8.42
C GLU A 86 -24.08 3.72 7.27
N ASP A 87 -24.30 4.51 6.21
CA ASP A 87 -23.30 4.70 5.16
C ASP A 87 -21.98 5.13 5.77
N SER A 88 -20.91 4.43 5.41
CA SER A 88 -19.61 4.73 5.96
C SER A 88 -18.85 5.66 5.04
N PHE A 89 -18.51 6.84 5.53
CA PHE A 89 -17.67 7.80 4.83
C PHE A 89 -16.38 8.03 5.61
N GLN A 90 -15.26 7.61 5.02
CA GLN A 90 -13.94 7.82 5.60
C GLN A 90 -13.10 8.75 4.74
N LEU A 91 -12.81 9.94 5.27
CA LEU A 91 -11.93 10.89 4.61
C LEU A 91 -10.48 10.41 4.66
N LYS A 92 -9.85 10.20 3.52
CA LYS A 92 -8.47 9.72 3.38
C LYS A 92 -7.51 10.84 2.98
N LYS A 93 -7.87 11.69 2.02
CA LYS A 93 -7.06 12.82 1.51
C LYS A 93 -5.59 12.43 1.29
N TYR A 94 -5.35 11.32 0.62
CA TYR A 94 -4.00 10.89 0.30
C TYR A 94 -3.31 11.93 -0.59
N GLN A 95 -1.99 11.98 -0.46
CA GLN A 95 -1.12 12.85 -1.25
C GLN A 95 -0.38 12.07 -2.32
N LYS A 96 0.25 12.80 -3.23
CA LYS A 96 1.21 12.23 -4.17
C LYS A 96 2.34 11.54 -3.42
N ALA A 97 2.70 10.34 -3.86
CA ALA A 97 3.80 9.56 -3.30
C ALA A 97 4.98 9.53 -4.28
N PHE A 98 6.17 9.52 -3.72
CA PHE A 98 7.41 9.38 -4.47
C PHE A 98 8.24 8.28 -3.83
N SER A 99 8.97 7.53 -4.65
CA SER A 99 10.02 6.64 -4.18
C SER A 99 11.25 6.74 -5.06
N GLY A 100 12.41 6.56 -4.44
CA GLY A 100 13.69 6.42 -5.14
C GLY A 100 14.38 5.16 -4.67
N LYS A 101 15.05 4.48 -5.61
CA LYS A 101 15.83 3.27 -5.34
C LYS A 101 17.15 3.36 -6.08
N VAL A 102 18.18 2.81 -5.47
CA VAL A 102 19.50 2.64 -6.09
C VAL A 102 19.97 1.23 -5.83
N GLY A 103 20.53 0.59 -6.84
CA GLY A 103 21.01 -0.78 -6.76
C GLY A 103 22.29 -0.99 -7.56
N LEU A 104 23.02 -2.00 -7.16
CA LEU A 104 24.20 -2.51 -7.84
C LEU A 104 23.96 -3.94 -8.29
N ASN A 105 24.41 -4.28 -9.49
CA ASN A 105 24.61 -5.64 -9.96
C ASN A 105 26.11 -5.86 -10.13
N ILE A 106 26.61 -6.95 -9.58
CA ILE A 106 28.05 -7.27 -9.53
C ILE A 106 28.25 -8.66 -10.10
N GLU A 107 28.93 -8.78 -11.22
CA GLU A 107 29.40 -10.06 -11.77
C GLU A 107 30.54 -10.59 -10.88
N ALA A 108 30.19 -11.37 -9.84
CA ALA A 108 31.16 -11.92 -8.90
C ALA A 108 32.01 -13.03 -9.56
N SER A 109 31.45 -13.77 -10.52
CA SER A 109 32.14 -14.73 -11.37
C SER A 109 31.34 -14.97 -12.66
N GLU A 110 31.87 -15.77 -13.60
CA GLU A 110 31.19 -16.15 -14.84
C GLU A 110 29.80 -16.80 -14.63
N LYS A 111 29.52 -17.28 -13.41
CA LYS A 111 28.28 -18.00 -13.07
C LYS A 111 27.50 -17.34 -11.93
N LEU A 112 28.04 -16.30 -11.31
CA LEU A 112 27.43 -15.71 -10.11
C LEU A 112 27.31 -14.21 -10.22
N ASP A 113 26.08 -13.72 -10.21
CA ASP A 113 25.74 -12.32 -10.00
C ASP A 113 25.27 -12.08 -8.59
N LEU A 114 25.74 -11.01 -7.99
CA LEU A 114 25.29 -10.49 -6.70
C LEU A 114 24.61 -9.15 -6.90
N ARG A 115 23.51 -8.93 -6.16
CA ARG A 115 22.74 -7.70 -6.24
C ARG A 115 22.53 -7.12 -4.84
N ALA A 116 22.67 -5.82 -4.74
CA ALA A 116 22.36 -5.08 -3.52
C ALA A 116 21.60 -3.81 -3.88
N GLY A 117 20.67 -3.40 -3.05
CA GLY A 117 19.90 -2.19 -3.30
C GLY A 117 19.37 -1.56 -2.03
N VAL A 118 19.16 -0.26 -2.11
CA VAL A 118 18.51 0.53 -1.07
C VAL A 118 17.40 1.38 -1.70
N GLY A 119 16.36 1.67 -0.93
CA GLY A 119 15.27 2.49 -1.39
C GLY A 119 14.62 3.30 -0.28
N TYR A 120 14.00 4.39 -0.69
CA TYR A 120 13.21 5.23 0.19
C TYR A 120 11.86 5.53 -0.46
N VAL A 121 10.79 5.37 0.32
CA VAL A 121 9.42 5.56 -0.13
C VAL A 121 8.74 6.58 0.76
N LEU A 122 8.23 7.64 0.18
CA LEU A 122 7.39 8.64 0.86
C LEU A 122 5.96 8.11 0.97
N THR A 123 5.40 8.20 2.17
CA THR A 123 4.00 7.81 2.40
C THR A 123 3.03 8.79 1.73
N PRO A 124 1.94 8.31 1.12
CA PRO A 124 0.85 9.17 0.67
C PRO A 124 -0.07 9.61 1.82
N VAL A 125 0.03 9.02 3.01
CA VAL A 125 -0.88 9.26 4.12
C VAL A 125 -0.48 10.52 4.87
N MET A 126 -1.36 11.51 4.92
CA MET A 126 -1.16 12.73 5.72
C MET A 126 -1.28 12.43 7.21
N GLY A 127 -0.50 13.16 8.06
CA GLY A 127 -0.50 12.99 9.51
C GLY A 127 -1.88 13.09 10.15
N SER A 128 -2.69 14.02 9.66
CA SER A 128 -4.05 14.26 10.17
C SER A 128 -5.04 13.13 9.85
N TYR A 129 -4.70 12.25 8.92
CA TYR A 129 -5.57 11.17 8.40
C TYR A 129 -5.00 9.77 8.64
N VAL A 130 -3.95 9.67 9.45
CA VAL A 130 -3.43 8.36 9.91
C VAL A 130 -4.48 7.71 10.79
N SER A 131 -4.77 6.45 10.55
CA SER A 131 -5.66 5.64 11.36
C SER A 131 -4.99 4.32 11.75
N PRO A 132 -5.48 3.62 12.78
CA PRO A 132 -4.98 2.28 13.12
C PRO A 132 -5.11 1.26 11.98
N GLU A 133 -6.06 1.46 11.07
CA GLU A 133 -6.25 0.64 9.87
C GLU A 133 -5.16 0.87 8.82
N THR A 134 -4.65 2.11 8.75
CA THR A 134 -3.60 2.50 7.80
C THR A 134 -2.47 3.26 8.50
N PRO A 135 -1.72 2.60 9.41
CA PRO A 135 -0.65 3.21 10.18
C PRO A 135 0.60 3.35 9.31
N ASP A 136 0.51 4.12 8.22
CA ASP A 136 1.57 4.24 7.23
C ASP A 136 2.49 5.44 7.51
N ASN A 137 3.74 5.29 7.17
CA ASN A 137 4.77 6.32 7.20
C ASN A 137 5.83 6.04 6.11
N ASN A 138 6.78 6.94 5.98
CA ASN A 138 7.93 6.75 5.10
C ASN A 138 8.65 5.45 5.43
N ARG A 139 9.23 4.82 4.40
CA ARG A 139 9.87 3.51 4.50
C ARG A 139 11.27 3.55 3.94
N ILE A 140 12.16 2.85 4.61
CA ILE A 140 13.49 2.52 4.11
C ILE A 140 13.48 1.05 3.73
N MET A 141 14.09 0.74 2.58
CA MET A 141 14.21 -0.62 2.06
C MET A 141 15.69 -0.94 1.84
N GLY A 142 16.07 -2.16 2.18
CA GLY A 142 17.35 -2.75 1.81
C GLY A 142 17.13 -4.12 1.18
N SER A 143 17.81 -4.42 0.10
CA SER A 143 17.67 -5.70 -0.60
C SER A 143 19.02 -6.30 -0.96
N LEU A 144 19.08 -7.61 -0.91
CA LEU A 144 20.19 -8.42 -1.39
C LEU A 144 19.63 -9.52 -2.30
N GLY A 145 20.37 -9.88 -3.31
CA GLY A 145 19.99 -10.94 -4.22
C GLY A 145 21.18 -11.58 -4.91
N PHE A 146 20.93 -12.71 -5.51
CA PHE A 146 21.90 -13.40 -6.32
C PHE A 146 21.24 -14.14 -7.49
N SER A 147 22.00 -14.36 -8.56
CA SER A 147 21.71 -15.29 -9.65
C SER A 147 22.89 -16.23 -9.78
N TYR A 148 22.62 -17.53 -9.87
CA TYR A 148 23.64 -18.54 -10.06
C TYR A 148 23.29 -19.47 -11.22
N GLU A 149 24.15 -19.50 -12.23
CA GLU A 149 24.00 -20.41 -13.38
C GLU A 149 24.41 -21.83 -13.00
N LEU A 150 23.43 -22.71 -12.84
CA LEU A 150 23.64 -24.11 -12.57
C LEU A 150 24.11 -24.86 -13.83
N SER A 151 23.59 -24.47 -14.99
CA SER A 151 23.94 -25.00 -16.32
C SER A 151 23.42 -24.01 -17.39
N GLU A 152 23.77 -24.27 -18.68
CA GLU A 152 23.24 -23.49 -19.83
C GLU A 152 21.70 -23.39 -19.90
N LYS A 153 20.96 -24.23 -19.18
CA LYS A 153 19.48 -24.29 -19.21
C LYS A 153 18.84 -23.91 -17.86
N TRP A 154 19.62 -23.83 -16.79
CA TRP A 154 19.08 -23.65 -15.45
C TRP A 154 19.83 -22.55 -14.71
N GLU A 155 19.07 -21.57 -14.21
CA GLU A 155 19.53 -20.50 -13.35
C GLU A 155 18.74 -20.50 -12.05
N LEU A 156 19.42 -20.35 -10.93
CA LEU A 156 18.84 -20.19 -9.60
C LEU A 156 18.91 -18.72 -9.20
N ASN A 157 17.75 -18.12 -8.93
CA ASN A 157 17.63 -16.76 -8.46
C ASN A 157 17.12 -16.75 -7.02
N GLY A 158 17.74 -15.93 -6.17
CA GLY A 158 17.30 -15.70 -4.81
C GLY A 158 17.35 -14.19 -4.49
N ALA A 159 16.36 -13.71 -3.73
CA ALA A 159 16.35 -12.34 -3.27
C ALA A 159 15.71 -12.22 -1.89
N TYR A 160 16.22 -11.29 -1.10
CA TYR A 160 15.67 -10.93 0.20
C TYR A 160 15.57 -9.41 0.31
N THR A 161 14.41 -8.92 0.75
CA THR A 161 14.18 -7.49 0.97
C THR A 161 13.70 -7.27 2.39
N LEU A 162 14.41 -6.39 3.10
CA LEU A 162 14.01 -5.88 4.40
C LEU A 162 13.39 -4.49 4.21
N GLN A 163 12.21 -4.29 4.78
CA GLN A 163 11.53 -3.00 4.75
C GLN A 163 11.20 -2.55 6.17
N ARG A 164 11.55 -1.31 6.49
CA ARG A 164 11.24 -0.70 7.77
C ARG A 164 10.38 0.54 7.56
N ILE A 165 9.19 0.54 8.14
CA ILE A 165 8.33 1.73 8.24
C ILE A 165 8.85 2.57 9.41
N MET A 166 9.01 3.88 9.18
CA MET A 166 9.48 4.80 10.20
C MET A 166 8.39 5.05 11.24
N GLU A 167 8.78 5.26 12.48
CA GLU A 167 7.86 5.66 13.53
C GLU A 167 7.27 7.05 13.26
N ARG A 168 5.99 7.24 13.56
CA ARG A 168 5.29 8.50 13.33
C ARG A 168 4.49 8.91 14.56
N THR A 169 4.77 10.10 15.06
CA THR A 169 3.99 10.72 16.13
C THR A 169 3.00 11.72 15.53
N VAL A 170 1.73 11.51 15.80
CA VAL A 170 0.62 12.36 15.37
C VAL A 170 0.06 13.08 16.60
N LYS A 171 0.20 14.40 16.63
CA LYS A 171 -0.26 15.22 17.76
C LYS A 171 -1.75 15.57 17.67
N SER A 172 -2.28 15.66 16.46
CA SER A 172 -3.69 15.94 16.18
C SER A 172 -4.14 15.14 14.96
N ASN A 173 -5.31 14.58 15.04
CA ASN A 173 -5.86 13.68 14.03
C ASN A 173 -7.36 13.91 13.91
N THR A 174 -7.91 13.87 12.71
CA THR A 174 -9.35 14.02 12.42
C THR A 174 -10.19 12.88 12.98
N THR A 175 -9.57 11.72 13.25
CA THR A 175 -10.23 10.55 13.84
C THR A 175 -10.21 10.57 15.38
N GLY A 176 -9.60 11.58 16.01
CA GLY A 176 -9.41 11.65 17.47
C GLY A 176 -8.33 10.70 18.02
N LEU A 177 -7.66 9.93 17.17
CA LEU A 177 -6.67 8.93 17.53
C LEU A 177 -5.24 9.48 17.42
N ALA A 178 -4.94 10.53 18.20
CA ALA A 178 -3.58 11.06 18.31
C ALA A 178 -2.69 10.07 19.09
N GLY A 179 -1.42 9.93 18.67
CA GLY A 179 -0.50 9.00 19.30
C GLY A 179 0.73 8.71 18.47
N THR A 180 1.54 7.77 18.92
CA THR A 180 2.71 7.30 18.20
C THR A 180 2.42 5.95 17.54
N TYR A 181 2.54 5.92 16.22
CA TYR A 181 2.33 4.76 15.38
C TYR A 181 3.67 4.11 15.06
N LYS A 182 3.79 2.85 15.40
CA LYS A 182 4.97 2.02 15.08
C LYS A 182 4.50 0.73 14.43
N THR A 183 4.92 0.51 13.19
CA THR A 183 4.57 -0.68 12.42
C THR A 183 5.81 -1.53 12.24
N ASN A 184 5.75 -2.80 12.63
CA ASN A 184 6.75 -3.79 12.34
C ASN A 184 6.18 -4.77 11.30
N ILE A 185 6.92 -4.97 10.21
CA ILE A 185 6.60 -5.98 9.19
C ILE A 185 7.65 -7.07 9.32
N HIS A 186 7.20 -8.28 9.54
CA HIS A 186 8.04 -9.49 9.64
C HIS A 186 7.76 -10.41 8.48
#